data_851ba7784c00d55be77ecae6d854dc65
#
_entry.id   851ba7784c00d55be77ecae6d854dc65
#
_cell.length_a   1.000
_cell.length_b   1.000
_cell.length_c   1.000
_cell.angle_alpha   90.00
_cell.angle_beta   90.00
_cell.angle_gamma   90.00
#
_symmetry.space_group_name_H-M   'P 1'
#
loop_
_entity.id
_entity.type
_entity.pdbx_description
1 polymer ?
#
loop_
_entity_poly.entity_id
_entity_poly.type
_entity_poly.pdbx_seq_one_letter_code
_entity_poly.pdbx_strand_id
1 'polypeptide(L)'
;MRTYLVTGGAGFIGSNYIHYMFKKYNNEIRIINVDALTYAGNLENLKEVENKENYSFVKADICDKEAIEKIFAENEIDRVVHFAAESHVDRSIKNPEVFVSTNVLGTLVMLNAAKNAWILEDGSFKEGKKFLHVSTDEVYGSLEEENTFFYETTPIDPHSPYSASKASSDMLVKAYIDTYKFPANITNCSNNYGPFQFPEKLIPLIINNALQGKKLPVYGTGTNVRDWLYVDDHAKAIDMVQENGRLGERYXXXXKI
;
A
#
# COMPACT_ATOMS: atom_id res chain seq x y z
N MET A 1 -2.10 -14.35 19.39
CA MET A 1 -1.66 -14.26 17.96
C MET A 1 -2.36 -13.05 17.34
N ARG A 2 -1.58 -12.10 16.78
CA ARG A 2 -2.19 -10.91 16.15
C ARG A 2 -2.64 -11.22 14.72
N THR A 3 -3.81 -10.73 14.34
CA THR A 3 -4.37 -10.92 13.01
C THR A 3 -4.18 -9.65 12.16
N TYR A 4 -3.51 -9.81 11.04
CA TYR A 4 -3.28 -8.76 10.04
C TYR A 4 -4.22 -8.97 8.86
N LEU A 5 -4.94 -7.93 8.47
CA LEU A 5 -5.63 -7.86 7.18
C LEU A 5 -4.71 -7.10 6.22
N VAL A 6 -4.26 -7.76 5.18
CA VAL A 6 -3.39 -7.17 4.15
C VAL A 6 -4.21 -7.07 2.87
N THR A 7 -4.46 -5.87 2.36
CA THR A 7 -5.13 -5.70 1.06
C THR A 7 -4.09 -5.48 -0.03
N GLY A 8 -4.32 -6.02 -1.21
CA GLY A 8 -3.36 -5.95 -2.31
C GLY A 8 -2.15 -6.84 -2.10
N GLY A 9 -2.32 -7.90 -1.28
CA GLY A 9 -1.21 -8.78 -0.92
C GLY A 9 -0.74 -9.73 -2.02
N ALA A 10 -1.48 -9.85 -3.12
CA ALA A 10 -1.02 -10.63 -4.28
C ALA A 10 -0.21 -9.77 -5.26
N GLY A 11 -0.13 -8.45 -5.02
CA GLY A 11 0.69 -7.53 -5.82
C GLY A 11 2.16 -7.54 -5.39
N PHE A 12 2.96 -6.71 -6.06
CA PHE A 12 4.41 -6.64 -5.88
C PHE A 12 4.82 -6.35 -4.42
N ILE A 13 4.41 -5.19 -3.89
CA ILE A 13 4.86 -4.76 -2.54
C ILE A 13 4.17 -5.61 -1.48
N GLY A 14 2.85 -5.85 -1.64
CA GLY A 14 2.08 -6.62 -0.66
C GLY A 14 2.58 -8.06 -0.47
N SER A 15 2.97 -8.75 -1.57
CA SER A 15 3.49 -10.12 -1.45
C SER A 15 4.84 -10.16 -0.72
N ASN A 16 5.74 -9.21 -1.04
CA ASN A 16 7.01 -9.11 -0.33
C ASN A 16 6.80 -8.81 1.16
N TYR A 17 5.84 -7.94 1.48
CA TYR A 17 5.48 -7.66 2.88
C TYR A 17 4.99 -8.94 3.58
N ILE A 18 4.12 -9.72 2.94
CA ILE A 18 3.62 -10.99 3.52
C ILE A 18 4.79 -11.97 3.78
N HIS A 19 5.71 -12.12 2.81
CA HIS A 19 6.91 -12.96 2.99
C HIS A 19 7.77 -12.47 4.16
N TYR A 20 8.03 -11.17 4.22
CA TYR A 20 8.80 -10.55 5.31
C TYR A 20 8.15 -10.84 6.66
N MET A 21 6.82 -10.66 6.77
CA MET A 21 6.10 -10.87 8.02
C MET A 21 6.18 -12.33 8.49
N PHE A 22 5.99 -13.29 7.58
CA PHE A 22 6.13 -14.71 7.94
C PHE A 22 7.57 -15.09 8.28
N LYS A 23 8.55 -14.51 7.59
CA LYS A 23 9.97 -14.74 7.92
C LYS A 23 10.31 -14.23 9.33
N LYS A 24 9.74 -13.09 9.72
CA LYS A 24 10.04 -12.45 11.01
C LYS A 24 9.23 -13.04 12.18
N TYR A 25 7.93 -13.24 11.98
CA TYR A 25 6.99 -13.55 13.07
C TYR A 25 6.46 -14.99 13.05
N ASN A 26 6.59 -15.67 11.92
CA ASN A 26 6.18 -17.06 11.72
C ASN A 26 4.76 -17.33 12.28
N ASN A 27 4.65 -18.14 13.35
CA ASN A 27 3.37 -18.56 13.93
C ASN A 27 2.81 -17.57 14.96
N GLU A 28 3.49 -16.45 15.21
CA GLU A 28 3.01 -15.44 16.16
C GLU A 28 1.92 -14.54 15.56
N ILE A 29 1.76 -14.57 14.24
CA ILE A 29 0.78 -13.75 13.51
C ILE A 29 -0.11 -14.62 12.62
N ARG A 30 -1.28 -14.09 12.30
CA ARG A 30 -2.17 -14.60 11.24
C ARG A 30 -2.32 -13.53 10.18
N ILE A 31 -2.29 -13.90 8.91
CA ILE A 31 -2.51 -12.97 7.80
C ILE A 31 -3.74 -13.38 6.99
N ILE A 32 -4.67 -12.44 6.84
CA ILE A 32 -5.80 -12.53 5.90
C ILE A 32 -5.43 -11.61 4.74
N ASN A 33 -5.19 -12.19 3.59
CA ASN A 33 -4.81 -11.45 2.38
C ASN A 33 -6.04 -11.24 1.51
N VAL A 34 -6.39 -9.99 1.25
CA VAL A 34 -7.53 -9.61 0.40
C VAL A 34 -7.00 -8.99 -0.89
N ASP A 35 -7.36 -9.58 -2.03
CA ASP A 35 -6.92 -9.05 -3.32
C ASP A 35 -8.00 -9.35 -4.38
N ALA A 36 -8.26 -8.38 -5.24
CA ALA A 36 -9.22 -8.53 -6.33
C ALA A 36 -8.66 -9.35 -7.50
N LEU A 37 -7.33 -9.56 -7.52
CA LEU A 37 -6.60 -10.22 -8.60
C LEU A 37 -6.85 -9.52 -9.95
N THR A 38 -6.69 -8.20 -9.96
CA THR A 38 -6.68 -7.43 -11.19
C THR A 38 -5.37 -7.67 -11.94
N TYR A 39 -5.03 -6.83 -12.90
CA TYR A 39 -3.92 -7.09 -13.82
C TYR A 39 -2.56 -7.37 -13.14
N ALA A 40 -2.31 -6.82 -11.96
CA ALA A 40 -1.02 -6.95 -11.28
C ALA A 40 -1.04 -7.93 -10.10
N GLY A 41 -2.20 -8.46 -9.73
CA GLY A 41 -2.33 -9.45 -8.65
C GLY A 41 -2.00 -10.85 -9.16
N ASN A 42 -1.07 -11.54 -8.50
CA ASN A 42 -0.64 -12.87 -8.92
C ASN A 42 -0.38 -13.76 -7.70
N LEU A 43 -1.19 -14.79 -7.52
CA LEU A 43 -1.07 -15.70 -6.37
C LEU A 43 0.23 -16.53 -6.41
N GLU A 44 0.86 -16.69 -7.58
CA GLU A 44 2.17 -17.36 -7.66
C GLU A 44 3.22 -16.65 -6.81
N ASN A 45 3.06 -15.33 -6.59
CA ASN A 45 3.94 -14.57 -5.70
C ASN A 45 3.91 -15.09 -4.26
N LEU A 46 2.85 -15.79 -3.87
CA LEU A 46 2.61 -16.23 -2.48
C LEU A 46 2.65 -17.75 -2.32
N LYS A 47 3.13 -18.47 -3.32
CA LYS A 47 3.14 -19.94 -3.32
C LYS A 47 3.88 -20.54 -2.10
N GLU A 48 4.91 -19.88 -1.63
CA GLU A 48 5.70 -20.34 -0.46
C GLU A 48 4.91 -20.27 0.87
N VAL A 49 3.88 -19.45 0.91
CA VAL A 49 3.09 -19.23 2.14
C VAL A 49 1.64 -19.71 2.03
N GLU A 50 1.18 -20.10 0.83
CA GLU A 50 -0.23 -20.40 0.59
C GLU A 50 -0.79 -21.52 1.47
N ASN A 51 0.07 -22.46 1.90
CA ASN A 51 -0.32 -23.62 2.70
C ASN A 51 -0.07 -23.47 4.20
N LYS A 52 0.32 -22.27 4.66
CA LYS A 52 0.49 -22.02 6.11
C LYS A 52 -0.87 -21.98 6.79
N GLU A 53 -1.01 -22.63 7.94
CA GLU A 53 -2.27 -22.67 8.72
C GLU A 53 -2.74 -21.28 9.17
N ASN A 54 -1.80 -20.34 9.32
CA ASN A 54 -2.06 -18.98 9.76
C ASN A 54 -2.10 -17.97 8.59
N TYR A 55 -2.27 -18.46 7.36
CA TYR A 55 -2.48 -17.64 6.17
C TYR A 55 -3.84 -17.99 5.54
N SER A 56 -4.57 -16.99 5.10
CA SER A 56 -5.78 -17.20 4.29
C SER A 56 -5.87 -16.13 3.21
N PHE A 57 -6.43 -16.52 2.08
CA PHE A 57 -6.66 -15.64 0.93
C PHE A 57 -8.16 -15.47 0.71
N VAL A 58 -8.58 -14.21 0.52
CA VAL A 58 -9.97 -13.87 0.18
C VAL A 58 -9.93 -13.06 -1.12
N LYS A 59 -10.56 -13.57 -2.16
CA LYS A 59 -10.72 -12.80 -3.40
C LYS A 59 -11.86 -11.81 -3.23
N ALA A 60 -11.55 -10.53 -3.11
CA ALA A 60 -12.56 -9.47 -2.96
C ALA A 60 -11.99 -8.14 -3.44
N ASP A 61 -12.88 -7.30 -3.96
CA ASP A 61 -12.57 -5.91 -4.30
C ASP A 61 -12.76 -5.05 -3.05
N ILE A 62 -11.82 -4.18 -2.76
CA ILE A 62 -11.94 -3.26 -1.62
C ILE A 62 -13.14 -2.30 -1.75
N CYS A 63 -13.66 -2.12 -2.96
CA CYS A 63 -14.88 -1.34 -3.19
C CYS A 63 -16.16 -2.11 -2.84
N ASP A 64 -16.07 -3.43 -2.67
CA ASP A 64 -17.22 -4.26 -2.28
C ASP A 64 -17.44 -4.17 -0.78
N LYS A 65 -18.29 -3.22 -0.39
CA LYS A 65 -18.58 -2.92 1.01
C LYS A 65 -19.05 -4.16 1.78
N GLU A 66 -19.96 -4.95 1.19
CA GLU A 66 -20.53 -6.13 1.87
C GLU A 66 -19.44 -7.19 2.10
N ALA A 67 -18.59 -7.44 1.11
CA ALA A 67 -17.49 -8.39 1.23
C ALA A 67 -16.50 -7.95 2.32
N ILE A 68 -16.13 -6.66 2.33
CA ILE A 68 -15.17 -6.12 3.31
C ILE A 68 -15.77 -6.16 4.73
N GLU A 69 -17.02 -5.70 4.90
CA GLU A 69 -17.70 -5.75 6.21
C GLU A 69 -17.81 -7.19 6.74
N LYS A 70 -18.10 -8.16 5.86
CA LYS A 70 -18.15 -9.58 6.23
C LYS A 70 -16.79 -10.07 6.75
N ILE A 71 -15.69 -9.70 6.08
CA ILE A 71 -14.34 -10.09 6.53
C ILE A 71 -14.09 -9.59 7.96
N PHE A 72 -14.43 -8.33 8.25
CA PHE A 72 -14.29 -7.78 9.61
C PHE A 72 -15.23 -8.43 10.62
N ALA A 73 -16.44 -8.82 10.20
CA ALA A 73 -17.41 -9.47 11.10
C ALA A 73 -16.99 -10.90 11.47
N GLU A 74 -16.37 -11.60 10.54
CA GLU A 74 -15.98 -13.00 10.75
C GLU A 74 -14.59 -13.17 11.39
N ASN A 75 -13.81 -12.08 11.53
CA ASN A 75 -12.43 -12.17 11.99
C ASN A 75 -12.11 -11.04 12.97
N GLU A 76 -11.45 -11.39 14.07
CA GLU A 76 -10.92 -10.38 15.00
C GLU A 76 -9.61 -9.81 14.42
N ILE A 77 -9.74 -8.73 13.64
CA ILE A 77 -8.61 -8.10 12.96
C ILE A 77 -7.97 -7.08 13.91
N ASP A 78 -6.65 -7.17 14.10
CA ASP A 78 -5.89 -6.26 14.94
C ASP A 78 -5.20 -5.15 14.14
N ARG A 79 -4.70 -5.53 12.97
CA ARG A 79 -3.90 -4.63 12.12
C ARG A 79 -4.44 -4.67 10.69
N VAL A 80 -4.51 -3.52 10.06
CA VAL A 80 -4.75 -3.42 8.61
C VAL A 80 -3.50 -2.83 7.98
N VAL A 81 -3.01 -3.45 6.90
CA VAL A 81 -1.98 -2.85 6.04
C VAL A 81 -2.57 -2.77 4.64
N HIS A 82 -2.86 -1.55 4.22
CA HIS A 82 -3.67 -1.28 3.04
C HIS A 82 -2.78 -0.91 1.85
N PHE A 83 -2.43 -1.93 1.04
CA PHE A 83 -1.66 -1.75 -0.21
C PHE A 83 -2.56 -1.64 -1.44
N ALA A 84 -3.76 -2.20 -1.41
CA ALA A 84 -4.62 -2.30 -2.60
C ALA A 84 -4.85 -0.93 -3.22
N ALA A 85 -4.46 -0.78 -4.48
CA ALA A 85 -4.57 0.47 -5.23
C ALA A 85 -4.36 0.22 -6.71
N GLU A 86 -4.95 1.02 -7.55
CA GLU A 86 -4.51 1.20 -8.93
C GLU A 86 -3.27 2.10 -8.90
N SER A 87 -2.19 1.71 -9.61
CA SER A 87 -0.87 2.34 -9.40
C SER A 87 -0.08 2.72 -10.66
N HIS A 88 -0.68 2.64 -11.84
CA HIS A 88 0.05 2.91 -13.09
C HIS A 88 -0.32 4.28 -13.65
N VAL A 89 0.61 5.23 -13.64
CA VAL A 89 0.36 6.63 -14.04
C VAL A 89 -0.25 6.71 -15.44
N ASP A 90 0.35 6.06 -16.45
CA ASP A 90 -0.17 6.14 -17.83
C ASP A 90 -1.59 5.57 -17.95
N ARG A 91 -1.93 4.55 -17.16
CA ARG A 91 -3.30 4.02 -17.12
C ARG A 91 -4.26 5.02 -16.48
N SER A 92 -3.80 5.76 -15.47
CA SER A 92 -4.64 6.78 -14.82
C SER A 92 -5.01 7.93 -15.75
N ILE A 93 -4.12 8.25 -16.70
CA ILE A 93 -4.39 9.28 -17.70
C ILE A 93 -5.47 8.80 -18.68
N LYS A 94 -5.47 7.51 -19.01
CA LYS A 94 -6.42 6.92 -19.97
C LYS A 94 -7.77 6.60 -19.33
N ASN A 95 -7.79 6.23 -18.06
CA ASN A 95 -9.01 5.79 -17.37
C ASN A 95 -8.96 6.24 -15.90
N PRO A 96 -9.15 7.54 -15.63
CA PRO A 96 -9.02 8.05 -14.26
C PRO A 96 -10.13 7.58 -13.31
N GLU A 97 -11.32 7.23 -13.80
CA GLU A 97 -12.44 6.81 -12.94
C GLU A 97 -12.08 5.58 -12.10
N VAL A 98 -11.37 4.61 -12.69
CA VAL A 98 -10.97 3.40 -11.96
C VAL A 98 -10.06 3.76 -10.78
N PHE A 99 -9.18 4.76 -10.95
CA PHE A 99 -8.29 5.22 -9.89
C PHE A 99 -9.06 5.91 -8.76
N VAL A 100 -10.05 6.72 -9.09
CA VAL A 100 -10.92 7.35 -8.08
C VAL A 100 -11.72 6.27 -7.35
N SER A 101 -12.32 5.36 -8.08
CA SER A 101 -13.10 4.26 -7.49
C SER A 101 -12.22 3.43 -6.54
N THR A 102 -11.14 2.87 -7.04
CA THR A 102 -10.29 1.97 -6.22
C THR A 102 -9.59 2.72 -5.10
N ASN A 103 -8.87 3.80 -5.44
CA ASN A 103 -7.97 4.42 -4.47
C ASN A 103 -8.71 5.29 -3.45
N VAL A 104 -9.80 5.94 -3.86
CA VAL A 104 -10.55 6.83 -2.96
C VAL A 104 -11.72 6.09 -2.32
N LEU A 105 -12.65 5.59 -3.14
CA LEU A 105 -13.84 4.92 -2.60
C LEU A 105 -13.46 3.61 -1.89
N GLY A 106 -12.56 2.81 -2.48
CA GLY A 106 -12.09 1.57 -1.84
C GLY A 106 -11.43 1.84 -0.48
N THR A 107 -10.60 2.89 -0.39
CA THR A 107 -10.01 3.29 0.90
C THR A 107 -11.09 3.71 1.90
N LEU A 108 -12.10 4.45 1.45
CA LEU A 108 -13.22 4.85 2.32
C LEU A 108 -13.97 3.62 2.86
N VAL A 109 -14.22 2.61 2.02
CA VAL A 109 -14.86 1.36 2.44
C VAL A 109 -14.03 0.67 3.54
N MET A 110 -12.70 0.57 3.32
CA MET A 110 -11.79 -0.05 4.29
C MET A 110 -11.77 0.73 5.62
N LEU A 111 -11.72 2.06 5.56
CA LEU A 111 -11.74 2.91 6.76
C LEU A 111 -13.04 2.73 7.56
N ASN A 112 -14.18 2.72 6.87
CA ASN A 112 -15.48 2.53 7.50
C ASN A 112 -15.58 1.15 8.17
N ALA A 113 -15.18 0.10 7.48
CA ALA A 113 -15.24 -1.26 8.02
C ALA A 113 -14.36 -1.40 9.28
N ALA A 114 -13.12 -0.90 9.21
CA ALA A 114 -12.19 -0.93 10.35
C ALA A 114 -12.72 -0.09 11.51
N LYS A 115 -13.20 1.12 11.22
CA LYS A 115 -13.77 2.02 12.24
C LYS A 115 -14.93 1.32 12.96
N ASN A 116 -15.88 0.78 12.21
CA ASN A 116 -17.07 0.15 12.77
C ASN A 116 -16.72 -1.09 13.60
N ALA A 117 -15.72 -1.87 13.20
CA ALA A 117 -15.28 -3.07 13.91
C ALA A 117 -14.52 -2.76 15.21
N TRP A 118 -13.87 -1.60 15.28
CA TRP A 118 -12.96 -1.26 16.37
C TRP A 118 -13.50 -0.23 17.37
N ILE A 119 -14.53 0.54 17.00
CA ILE A 119 -15.07 1.60 17.85
C ILE A 119 -15.84 0.99 19.05
N LEU A 120 -15.67 1.61 20.22
CA LEU A 120 -16.37 1.26 21.45
C LEU A 120 -17.58 2.19 21.66
N GLU A 121 -18.46 1.84 22.60
CA GLU A 121 -19.68 2.61 22.88
C GLU A 121 -19.41 4.06 23.30
N ASP A 122 -18.25 4.29 23.92
CA ASP A 122 -17.85 5.64 24.34
C ASP A 122 -17.19 6.47 23.24
N GLY A 123 -17.07 5.91 22.03
CA GLY A 123 -16.44 6.55 20.88
C GLY A 123 -14.92 6.37 20.79
N SER A 124 -14.31 5.74 21.79
CA SER A 124 -12.89 5.38 21.73
C SER A 124 -12.69 4.12 20.88
N PHE A 125 -11.44 3.72 20.66
CA PHE A 125 -11.13 2.53 19.88
C PHE A 125 -10.50 1.46 20.75
N LYS A 126 -10.80 0.20 20.42
CA LYS A 126 -10.19 -0.98 21.06
C LYS A 126 -8.66 -0.84 21.04
N GLU A 127 -8.03 -1.11 22.19
CA GLU A 127 -6.58 -1.02 22.33
C GLU A 127 -5.88 -1.99 21.38
N GLY A 128 -4.73 -1.59 20.87
CA GLY A 128 -3.89 -2.43 19.99
C GLY A 128 -4.34 -2.48 18.54
N LYS A 129 -5.42 -1.83 18.15
CA LYS A 129 -5.86 -1.77 16.75
C LYS A 129 -5.09 -0.69 16.00
N LYS A 130 -4.77 -0.96 14.72
CA LYS A 130 -4.01 0.02 13.92
C LYS A 130 -4.24 -0.19 12.42
N PHE A 131 -4.48 0.89 11.71
CA PHE A 131 -4.64 0.92 10.26
C PHE A 131 -3.43 1.63 9.65
N LEU A 132 -2.71 0.96 8.75
CA LEU A 132 -1.60 1.58 8.02
C LEU A 132 -1.99 1.73 6.55
N HIS A 133 -2.03 2.97 6.08
CA HIS A 133 -2.29 3.30 4.68
C HIS A 133 -0.95 3.46 3.96
N VAL A 134 -0.70 2.62 2.96
CA VAL A 134 0.52 2.68 2.15
C VAL A 134 0.26 3.58 0.94
N SER A 135 0.98 4.70 0.87
CA SER A 135 0.85 5.71 -0.17
C SER A 135 2.18 5.90 -0.90
N THR A 136 2.33 7.00 -1.61
CA THR A 136 3.44 7.28 -2.51
C THR A 136 3.95 8.70 -2.29
N ASP A 137 5.23 8.94 -2.58
CA ASP A 137 5.82 10.27 -2.60
C ASP A 137 5.26 11.13 -3.74
N GLU A 138 4.67 10.51 -4.77
CA GLU A 138 4.06 11.25 -5.90
C GLU A 138 2.94 12.20 -5.45
N VAL A 139 2.40 12.04 -4.23
CA VAL A 139 1.41 12.96 -3.68
C VAL A 139 2.00 14.37 -3.45
N TYR A 140 3.32 14.48 -3.34
CA TYR A 140 4.01 15.76 -3.10
C TYR A 140 4.39 16.49 -4.39
N GLY A 141 4.18 15.86 -5.56
CA GLY A 141 4.52 16.47 -6.84
C GLY A 141 5.96 16.20 -7.27
N SER A 142 6.66 17.23 -7.73
CA SER A 142 8.00 17.12 -8.26
C SER A 142 8.99 17.99 -7.48
N LEU A 143 10.22 17.52 -7.33
CA LEU A 143 11.31 18.33 -6.81
C LEU A 143 11.93 19.10 -7.98
N GLU A 144 11.94 20.44 -7.90
CA GLU A 144 12.42 21.30 -8.97
C GLU A 144 13.92 21.66 -8.82
N GLU A 145 14.45 21.56 -7.60
CA GLU A 145 15.83 21.93 -7.30
C GLU A 145 16.67 20.71 -6.92
N GLU A 146 17.91 20.68 -7.35
CA GLU A 146 18.88 19.65 -6.96
C GLU A 146 19.08 19.68 -5.44
N ASN A 147 19.27 18.52 -4.85
CA ASN A 147 19.53 18.34 -3.41
C ASN A 147 18.36 18.76 -2.50
N THR A 148 17.14 18.78 -3.02
CA THR A 148 15.94 18.95 -2.20
C THR A 148 15.30 17.59 -1.93
N PHE A 149 14.49 17.51 -0.87
CA PHE A 149 13.86 16.25 -0.44
C PHE A 149 12.43 16.51 -0.02
N PHE A 150 11.59 15.50 -0.16
CA PHE A 150 10.26 15.53 0.45
C PHE A 150 10.38 15.22 1.95
N TYR A 151 9.57 15.91 2.73
CA TYR A 151 9.42 15.71 4.17
C TYR A 151 7.95 15.44 4.49
N GLU A 152 7.68 14.92 5.68
CA GLU A 152 6.31 14.67 6.12
C GLU A 152 5.46 15.95 6.14
N THR A 153 6.13 17.11 6.19
CA THR A 153 5.49 18.46 6.19
C THR A 153 5.39 19.09 4.81
N THR A 154 5.94 18.45 3.77
CA THR A 154 5.85 18.96 2.39
C THR A 154 4.38 19.08 1.98
N PRO A 155 3.95 20.22 1.40
CA PRO A 155 2.57 20.34 0.92
C PRO A 155 2.21 19.29 -0.13
N ILE A 156 0.98 18.87 -0.12
CA ILE A 156 0.42 17.92 -1.10
C ILE A 156 0.17 18.68 -2.41
N ASP A 157 0.78 18.23 -3.51
CA ASP A 157 0.68 18.89 -4.82
C ASP A 157 0.76 17.85 -5.96
N PRO A 158 -0.22 16.95 -6.09
CA PRO A 158 -0.17 15.84 -7.06
C PRO A 158 -0.36 16.31 -8.52
N HIS A 159 0.43 15.77 -9.45
CA HIS A 159 0.44 16.18 -10.86
C HIS A 159 -0.11 15.13 -11.84
N SER A 160 -0.71 14.03 -11.35
CA SER A 160 -1.34 13.01 -12.22
C SER A 160 -2.65 12.54 -11.61
N PRO A 161 -3.58 11.95 -12.41
CA PRO A 161 -4.79 11.36 -11.82
C PRO A 161 -4.48 10.28 -10.77
N TYR A 162 -3.42 9.48 -10.98
CA TYR A 162 -2.97 8.51 -9.98
C TYR A 162 -2.57 9.20 -8.68
N SER A 163 -1.63 10.16 -8.75
CA SER A 163 -1.14 10.82 -7.54
C SER A 163 -2.26 11.63 -6.85
N ALA A 164 -3.18 12.23 -7.63
CA ALA A 164 -4.34 12.93 -7.08
C ALA A 164 -5.28 11.96 -6.34
N SER A 165 -5.49 10.75 -6.88
CA SER A 165 -6.32 9.74 -6.19
C SER A 165 -5.66 9.24 -4.90
N LYS A 166 -4.32 9.08 -4.90
CA LYS A 166 -3.58 8.68 -3.69
C LYS A 166 -3.57 9.82 -2.65
N ALA A 167 -3.38 11.07 -3.09
CA ALA A 167 -3.47 12.23 -2.20
C ALA A 167 -4.87 12.33 -1.57
N SER A 168 -5.92 12.06 -2.36
CA SER A 168 -7.30 12.06 -1.86
C SER A 168 -7.50 10.97 -0.80
N SER A 169 -6.96 9.77 -1.01
CA SER A 169 -7.04 8.71 0.00
C SER A 169 -6.24 9.07 1.27
N ASP A 170 -5.05 9.68 1.11
CA ASP A 170 -4.28 10.19 2.26
C ASP A 170 -5.12 11.19 3.08
N MET A 171 -5.81 12.12 2.39
CA MET A 171 -6.67 13.11 3.04
C MET A 171 -7.84 12.46 3.76
N LEU A 172 -8.43 11.39 3.21
CA LEU A 172 -9.48 10.64 3.90
C LEU A 172 -8.96 10.01 5.19
N VAL A 173 -7.79 9.35 5.13
CA VAL A 173 -7.18 8.76 6.33
C VAL A 173 -6.91 9.86 7.38
N LYS A 174 -6.34 10.99 6.95
CA LYS A 174 -6.08 12.14 7.83
C LYS A 174 -7.38 12.65 8.46
N ALA A 175 -8.44 12.77 7.67
CA ALA A 175 -9.76 13.23 8.19
C ALA A 175 -10.30 12.25 9.24
N TYR A 176 -10.13 10.94 9.04
CA TYR A 176 -10.55 9.94 10.03
C TYR A 176 -9.75 10.06 11.34
N ILE A 177 -8.44 10.29 11.23
CA ILE A 177 -7.57 10.51 12.39
C ILE A 177 -8.08 11.76 13.16
N ASP A 178 -8.28 12.86 12.46
CA ASP A 178 -8.63 14.14 13.11
C ASP A 178 -10.05 14.12 13.68
N THR A 179 -11.01 13.60 12.91
CA THR A 179 -12.43 13.63 13.30
C THR A 179 -12.76 12.60 14.36
N TYR A 180 -12.29 11.36 14.18
CA TYR A 180 -12.69 10.23 15.02
C TYR A 180 -11.59 9.77 15.99
N LYS A 181 -10.39 10.34 15.92
CA LYS A 181 -9.20 9.81 16.62
C LYS A 181 -8.89 8.38 16.19
N PHE A 182 -9.18 8.06 14.93
CA PHE A 182 -9.02 6.74 14.34
C PHE A 182 -7.54 6.31 14.40
N PRO A 183 -7.24 5.08 14.87
CA PRO A 183 -5.83 4.67 15.08
C PRO A 183 -5.16 4.30 13.76
N ALA A 184 -4.63 5.30 13.08
CA ALA A 184 -4.02 5.09 11.76
C ALA A 184 -2.68 5.81 11.60
N ASN A 185 -1.89 5.33 10.65
CA ASN A 185 -0.70 5.98 10.11
C ASN A 185 -0.76 5.97 8.58
N ILE A 186 -0.01 6.88 7.97
CA ILE A 186 0.19 6.96 6.52
C ILE A 186 1.70 6.78 6.26
N THR A 187 2.06 5.98 5.26
CA THR A 187 3.44 5.92 4.76
C THR A 187 3.47 6.35 3.31
N ASN A 188 4.46 7.16 2.94
CA ASN A 188 4.68 7.58 1.57
C ASN A 188 6.06 7.06 1.14
N CYS A 189 6.09 6.17 0.15
CA CYS A 189 7.33 5.55 -0.31
C CYS A 189 7.76 6.11 -1.66
N SER A 190 9.05 6.05 -1.94
CA SER A 190 9.62 6.31 -3.27
C SER A 190 9.43 5.09 -4.18
N ASN A 191 10.03 5.13 -5.37
CA ASN A 191 9.89 4.03 -6.34
C ASN A 191 10.50 2.75 -5.79
N ASN A 192 9.71 1.68 -5.75
CA ASN A 192 10.17 0.37 -5.27
C ASN A 192 10.73 -0.48 -6.39
N TYR A 193 11.69 -1.34 -6.07
CA TYR A 193 12.20 -2.38 -6.98
C TYR A 193 12.45 -3.68 -6.21
N GLY A 194 12.43 -4.81 -6.93
CA GLY A 194 12.72 -6.11 -6.31
C GLY A 194 11.90 -7.25 -6.87
N PRO A 195 11.94 -8.43 -6.21
CA PRO A 195 11.20 -9.62 -6.65
C PRO A 195 9.71 -9.35 -6.81
N PHE A 196 9.10 -10.05 -7.76
CA PHE A 196 7.65 -9.99 -8.06
C PHE A 196 7.18 -8.67 -8.67
N GLN A 197 8.09 -7.74 -9.00
CA GLN A 197 7.70 -6.48 -9.63
C GLN A 197 7.12 -6.76 -11.03
N PHE A 198 5.96 -6.16 -11.31
CA PHE A 198 5.22 -6.42 -12.56
C PHE A 198 6.05 -6.00 -13.78
N PRO A 199 6.11 -6.83 -14.85
CA PRO A 199 7.03 -6.61 -15.98
C PRO A 199 6.87 -5.32 -16.78
N GLU A 200 5.78 -4.59 -16.63
CA GLU A 200 5.58 -3.30 -17.31
C GLU A 200 6.36 -2.15 -16.66
N LYS A 201 6.84 -2.34 -15.42
CA LYS A 201 7.59 -1.31 -14.70
C LYS A 201 9.03 -1.23 -15.20
N LEU A 202 9.66 -0.06 -15.04
CA LEU A 202 10.93 0.29 -15.67
C LEU A 202 12.03 -0.77 -15.52
N ILE A 203 12.34 -1.16 -14.28
CA ILE A 203 13.47 -2.06 -14.02
C ILE A 203 13.24 -3.45 -14.63
N PRO A 204 12.13 -4.15 -14.33
CA PRO A 204 11.91 -5.46 -14.96
C PRO A 204 11.72 -5.38 -16.48
N LEU A 205 11.14 -4.29 -16.99
CA LEU A 205 11.01 -4.10 -18.45
C LEU A 205 12.38 -3.99 -19.11
N ILE A 206 13.30 -3.21 -18.54
CA ILE A 206 14.66 -3.06 -19.08
C ILE A 206 15.38 -4.42 -19.05
N ILE A 207 15.32 -5.13 -17.92
CA ILE A 207 15.97 -6.44 -17.78
C ILE A 207 15.42 -7.41 -18.85
N ASN A 208 14.11 -7.49 -18.95
CA ASN A 208 13.44 -8.41 -19.87
C ASN A 208 13.79 -8.11 -21.34
N ASN A 209 13.76 -6.81 -21.71
CA ASN A 209 14.12 -6.42 -23.07
C ASN A 209 15.60 -6.68 -23.36
N ALA A 210 16.50 -6.38 -22.43
CA ALA A 210 17.93 -6.63 -22.59
C ALA A 210 18.21 -8.13 -22.80
N LEU A 211 17.59 -9.00 -22.00
CA LEU A 211 17.75 -10.45 -22.13
C LEU A 211 17.24 -10.98 -23.48
N GLN A 212 16.25 -10.31 -24.07
CA GLN A 212 15.66 -10.70 -25.35
C GLN A 212 16.30 -9.97 -26.55
N GLY A 213 17.34 -9.15 -26.34
CA GLY A 213 17.96 -8.38 -27.40
C GLY A 213 17.07 -7.28 -27.99
N LYS A 214 16.02 -6.87 -27.26
CA LYS A 214 15.09 -5.84 -27.70
C LYS A 214 15.60 -4.45 -27.34
N LYS A 215 15.11 -3.43 -28.07
CA LYS A 215 15.43 -2.04 -27.76
C LYS A 215 14.94 -1.67 -26.36
N LEU A 216 15.76 -0.92 -25.63
CA LEU A 216 15.40 -0.43 -24.30
C LEU A 216 14.62 0.88 -24.43
N PRO A 217 13.47 1.00 -23.78
CA PRO A 217 12.72 2.27 -23.83
C PRO A 217 13.44 3.35 -23.04
N VAL A 218 13.50 4.56 -23.62
CA VAL A 218 14.02 5.75 -22.95
C VAL A 218 12.88 6.77 -22.90
N TYR A 219 12.54 7.22 -21.72
CA TYR A 219 11.48 8.21 -21.52
C TYR A 219 12.08 9.60 -21.56
N GLY A 220 11.52 10.46 -22.42
CA GLY A 220 12.01 11.82 -22.62
C GLY A 220 13.48 11.81 -23.05
N THR A 221 14.32 12.56 -22.36
CA THR A 221 15.77 12.63 -22.61
C THR A 221 16.58 11.56 -21.89
N GLY A 222 15.93 10.79 -21.01
CA GLY A 222 16.59 9.78 -20.17
C GLY A 222 17.32 10.34 -18.95
N THR A 223 17.11 11.61 -18.65
CA THR A 223 17.79 12.29 -17.53
C THR A 223 16.96 12.29 -16.23
N ASN A 224 15.81 11.61 -16.23
CA ASN A 224 14.94 11.55 -15.03
C ASN A 224 15.68 10.89 -13.87
N VAL A 225 15.74 11.58 -12.74
CA VAL A 225 16.29 11.05 -11.49
C VAL A 225 15.13 10.46 -10.65
N ARG A 226 15.37 9.33 -10.03
CA ARG A 226 14.39 8.66 -9.15
C ARG A 226 15.11 8.07 -7.94
N ASP A 227 14.48 8.19 -6.80
CA ASP A 227 14.89 7.47 -5.61
C ASP A 227 14.38 6.03 -5.71
N TRP A 228 15.24 5.05 -5.44
CA TRP A 228 14.90 3.63 -5.57
C TRP A 228 15.01 2.92 -4.23
N LEU A 229 13.87 2.41 -3.76
CA LEU A 229 13.74 1.72 -2.48
C LEU A 229 13.62 0.21 -2.72
N TYR A 230 14.53 -0.58 -2.15
CA TYR A 230 14.44 -2.03 -2.26
C TYR A 230 13.23 -2.53 -1.47
N VAL A 231 12.45 -3.43 -2.07
CA VAL A 231 11.13 -3.79 -1.53
C VAL A 231 11.19 -4.45 -0.14
N ASP A 232 12.26 -5.21 0.19
CA ASP A 232 12.41 -5.78 1.54
C ASP A 232 12.65 -4.69 2.58
N ASP A 233 13.42 -3.65 2.22
CA ASP A 233 13.61 -2.50 3.12
C ASP A 233 12.31 -1.75 3.33
N HIS A 234 11.49 -1.64 2.29
CA HIS A 234 10.14 -1.06 2.41
C HIS A 234 9.25 -1.91 3.33
N ALA A 235 9.25 -3.25 3.15
CA ALA A 235 8.48 -4.15 4.02
C ALA A 235 8.89 -3.99 5.48
N LYS A 236 10.20 -3.91 5.73
CA LYS A 236 10.74 -3.67 7.07
C LYS A 236 10.30 -2.32 7.64
N ALA A 237 10.34 -1.26 6.82
CA ALA A 237 9.90 0.08 7.26
C ALA A 237 8.41 0.10 7.60
N ILE A 238 7.57 -0.55 6.78
CA ILE A 238 6.12 -0.68 7.06
C ILE A 238 5.91 -1.38 8.41
N ASP A 239 6.60 -2.49 8.65
CA ASP A 239 6.51 -3.21 9.90
C ASP A 239 6.95 -2.34 11.09
N MET A 240 8.05 -1.58 10.94
CA MET A 240 8.51 -0.65 11.97
C MET A 240 7.45 0.41 12.31
N VAL A 241 6.76 0.96 11.29
CA VAL A 241 5.68 1.92 11.51
C VAL A 241 4.48 1.23 12.16
N GLN A 242 4.14 0.01 11.71
CA GLN A 242 3.05 -0.76 12.32
C GLN A 242 3.30 -1.01 13.80
N GLU A 243 4.53 -1.36 14.19
CA GLU A 243 4.84 -1.67 15.59
C GLU A 243 5.08 -0.41 16.43
N ASN A 244 5.82 0.56 15.91
CA ASN A 244 6.39 1.65 16.71
C ASN A 244 5.88 3.05 16.29
N GLY A 245 5.21 3.17 15.16
CA GLY A 245 4.76 4.49 14.67
C GLY A 245 3.75 5.14 15.62
N ARG A 246 3.95 6.42 15.89
CA ARG A 246 2.98 7.21 16.68
C ARG A 246 1.69 7.37 15.88
N LEU A 247 0.58 7.03 16.49
CA LEU A 247 -0.74 7.13 15.85
C LEU A 247 -1.00 8.58 15.37
N GLY A 248 -1.57 8.67 14.19
CA GLY A 248 -1.90 9.97 13.58
C GLY A 248 -0.79 10.55 12.71
N GLU A 249 0.44 9.99 12.79
CA GLU A 249 1.59 10.54 12.07
C GLU A 249 1.73 9.93 10.66
N ARG A 250 2.38 10.72 9.78
CA ARG A 250 2.81 10.33 8.44
C ARG A 250 4.32 10.01 8.49
N TYR A 251 4.76 9.08 7.67
CA TYR A 251 6.18 8.67 7.62
C TYR A 251 6.67 8.55 6.19
N UNK A 252 7.63 9.10 5.79
CA UNK A 252 8.13 9.05 4.49
C UNK A 252 9.07 7.87 4.42
N UNK A 253 8.98 7.17 3.69
CA UNK A 253 9.70 6.12 3.50
C UNK A 253 10.55 6.39 2.40
N UNK A 254 11.14 7.32 2.33
CA UNK A 254 12.01 7.67 1.35
C UNK A 254 13.30 7.16 1.77
N UNK A 255 13.87 6.75 1.09
CA UNK A 255 15.05 6.36 1.31
C UNK A 255 15.80 7.54 1.28
N LYS A 256 16.40 7.92 2.16
CA LYS A 256 17.34 9.00 2.29
C LYS A 256 18.72 8.51 1.87
N ILE A 257 19.18 8.92 0.71
CA ILE A 257 20.54 8.60 0.25
C ILE A 257 21.54 9.58 0.83
#